data_1b3afdbf03d17cddeedd0619554de9d7
#
_entry.id   1b3afdbf03d17cddeedd0619554de9d7
#
_cell.length_a   1.000
_cell.length_b   1.000
_cell.length_c   1.000
_cell.angle_alpha   90.00
_cell.angle_beta   90.00
_cell.angle_gamma   90.00
#
_symmetry.space_group_name_H-M   'P 1'
#
loop_
_entity.id
_entity.type
_entity.pdbx_description
1 polymer ?
#
loop_
_entity_poly.entity_id
_entity_poly.type
_entity_poly.pdbx_seq_one_letter_code
_entity_poly.pdbx_strand_id
1 'polypeptide(L)'
;MSKREITGIILASIATILIFFSNYEIFYLMLLLVCFLLTFELVKVTNEMNIFFWIQIFFIILIILFLPTFEKFRQLFFIGIMISVLTDAGAYYVGKTVGSIKIFPTTSPNKTLEGIIGGSLFCVVFLSILFWYFPSFFTLNTNLTVFVFLTVISSLASIFGDYLQSRFKRTQGIKDSGNILPGHGGLSDRLDSHLVTLPVFFGLINFFGL
;
A
#
# COMPACT_ATOMS: atom_id res chain seq x y z
N MET A 1 10.21 -2.19 24.46
CA MET A 1 9.76 -1.81 23.11
C MET A 1 10.54 -0.61 22.63
N SER A 2 11.02 -0.63 21.41
CA SER A 2 11.68 0.54 20.81
C SER A 2 10.65 1.66 20.54
N LYS A 3 11.10 2.92 20.44
CA LYS A 3 10.21 4.04 20.08
C LYS A 3 9.49 3.78 18.74
N ARG A 4 10.14 3.04 17.82
CA ARG A 4 9.57 2.63 16.53
C ARG A 4 8.39 1.67 16.69
N GLU A 5 8.52 0.64 17.51
CA GLU A 5 7.43 -0.32 17.74
C GLU A 5 6.19 0.35 18.35
N ILE A 6 6.40 1.25 19.33
CA ILE A 6 5.29 1.98 19.97
C ILE A 6 4.55 2.86 18.96
N THR A 7 5.26 3.68 18.18
CA THR A 7 4.62 4.54 17.16
C THR A 7 3.94 3.74 16.07
N GLY A 8 4.51 2.60 15.64
CA GLY A 8 3.87 1.72 14.65
C GLY A 8 2.55 1.13 15.17
N ILE A 9 2.53 0.64 16.41
CA ILE A 9 1.31 0.10 17.03
C ILE A 9 0.25 1.18 17.20
N ILE A 10 0.64 2.37 17.67
CA ILE A 10 -0.31 3.50 17.83
C ILE A 10 -0.93 3.88 16.47
N LEU A 11 -0.11 4.04 15.43
CA LEU A 11 -0.60 4.40 14.10
C LEU A 11 -1.53 3.32 13.51
N ALA A 12 -1.14 2.04 13.63
CA ALA A 12 -1.98 0.92 13.18
C ALA A 12 -3.31 0.86 13.93
N SER A 13 -3.29 1.07 15.27
CA SER A 13 -4.50 1.10 16.09
C SER A 13 -5.42 2.27 15.72
N ILE A 14 -4.86 3.47 15.55
CA ILE A 14 -5.62 4.65 15.13
C ILE A 14 -6.23 4.40 13.73
N ALA A 15 -5.44 3.92 12.77
CA ALA A 15 -5.93 3.61 11.43
C ALA A 15 -7.09 2.60 11.47
N THR A 16 -6.95 1.52 12.24
CA THR A 16 -8.00 0.48 12.39
C THR A 16 -9.28 1.07 13.01
N ILE A 17 -9.14 1.85 14.10
CA ILE A 17 -10.29 2.49 14.75
C ILE A 17 -11.00 3.41 13.76
N LEU A 18 -10.26 4.19 12.99
CA LEU A 18 -10.84 5.11 12.03
C LEU A 18 -11.51 4.41 10.86
N ILE A 19 -10.91 3.32 10.35
CA ILE A 19 -11.52 2.52 9.28
C ILE A 19 -12.86 1.92 9.73
N PHE A 20 -12.95 1.35 10.93
CA PHE A 20 -14.13 0.57 11.34
C PHE A 20 -15.15 1.36 12.17
N PHE A 21 -14.75 2.36 12.95
CA PHE A 21 -15.61 3.02 13.92
C PHE A 21 -15.90 4.50 13.64
N SER A 22 -15.21 5.17 12.69
CA SER A 22 -15.53 6.55 12.34
C SER A 22 -16.80 6.67 11.49
N ASN A 23 -17.44 7.84 11.47
CA ASN A 23 -18.46 8.15 10.48
C ASN A 23 -17.82 8.29 9.08
N TYR A 24 -18.62 8.11 8.00
CA TYR A 24 -18.15 8.22 6.63
C TYR A 24 -17.43 9.55 6.37
N GLU A 25 -18.00 10.66 6.84
CA GLU A 25 -17.44 12.00 6.68
C GLU A 25 -16.07 12.15 7.34
N ILE A 26 -15.92 11.65 8.58
CA ILE A 26 -14.66 11.67 9.32
C ILE A 26 -13.60 10.84 8.61
N PHE A 27 -13.98 9.65 8.14
CA PHE A 27 -13.09 8.77 7.39
C PHE A 27 -12.62 9.43 6.08
N TYR A 28 -13.54 10.05 5.34
CA TYR A 28 -13.24 10.78 4.10
C TYR A 28 -12.30 11.97 4.34
N LEU A 29 -12.60 12.78 5.34
CA LEU A 29 -11.74 13.93 5.72
C LEU A 29 -10.34 13.48 6.11
N MET A 30 -10.23 12.37 6.82
CA MET A 30 -8.92 11.80 7.18
C MET A 30 -8.12 11.35 5.96
N LEU A 31 -8.76 10.68 5.00
CA LEU A 31 -8.09 10.28 3.77
C LEU A 31 -7.62 11.49 2.97
N LEU A 32 -8.45 12.53 2.87
CA LEU A 32 -8.04 13.80 2.25
C LEU A 32 -6.85 14.44 2.99
N LEU A 33 -6.85 14.41 4.31
CA LEU A 33 -5.72 14.90 5.10
C LEU A 33 -4.44 14.09 4.84
N VAL A 34 -4.54 12.76 4.80
CA VAL A 34 -3.40 11.89 4.46
C VAL A 34 -2.87 12.18 3.05
N CYS A 35 -3.75 12.30 2.05
CA CYS A 35 -3.37 12.66 0.69
C CYS A 35 -2.72 14.06 0.62
N PHE A 36 -3.24 15.03 1.36
CA PHE A 36 -2.65 16.37 1.47
C PHE A 36 -1.24 16.32 2.08
N LEU A 37 -1.06 15.62 3.20
CA LEU A 37 0.24 15.47 3.86
C LEU A 37 1.25 14.73 2.99
N LEU A 38 0.84 13.71 2.25
CA LEU A 38 1.67 13.02 1.27
C LEU A 38 2.13 13.97 0.15
N THR A 39 1.19 14.72 -0.43
CA THR A 39 1.51 15.69 -1.49
C THR A 39 2.46 16.76 -0.96
N PHE A 40 2.19 17.30 0.22
CA PHE A 40 3.05 18.29 0.88
C PHE A 40 4.47 17.77 1.11
N GLU A 41 4.60 16.53 1.60
CA GLU A 41 5.89 15.89 1.82
C GLU A 41 6.65 15.68 0.51
N LEU A 42 5.98 15.17 -0.54
CA LEU A 42 6.57 14.97 -1.85
C LEU A 42 7.08 16.29 -2.46
N VAL A 43 6.26 17.35 -2.41
CA VAL A 43 6.64 18.69 -2.91
C VAL A 43 7.82 19.25 -2.13
N LYS A 44 7.84 19.13 -0.81
CA LYS A 44 8.92 19.65 0.04
C LYS A 44 10.27 18.99 -0.22
N VAL A 45 10.27 17.73 -0.57
CA VAL A 45 11.45 16.90 -0.80
C VAL A 45 11.94 17.00 -2.23
N THR A 46 11.10 17.45 -3.16
CA THR A 46 11.40 17.49 -4.58
C THR A 46 12.32 18.65 -4.91
N ASN A 47 13.56 18.36 -5.32
CA ASN A 47 14.49 19.34 -5.91
C ASN A 47 14.16 19.57 -7.40
N GLU A 48 13.78 18.50 -8.10
CA GLU A 48 13.38 18.51 -9.51
C GLU A 48 12.12 17.66 -9.71
N MET A 49 11.10 18.22 -10.39
CA MET A 49 9.87 17.49 -10.73
C MET A 49 10.14 16.49 -11.86
N ASN A 50 10.56 15.30 -11.48
CA ASN A 50 10.82 14.21 -12.42
C ASN A 50 9.56 13.32 -12.63
N ILE A 51 9.66 12.36 -13.56
CA ILE A 51 8.54 11.48 -13.89
C ILE A 51 8.02 10.69 -12.69
N PHE A 52 8.88 10.31 -11.76
CA PHE A 52 8.48 9.55 -10.57
C PHE A 52 7.62 10.39 -9.61
N PHE A 53 7.89 11.68 -9.51
CA PHE A 53 7.05 12.63 -8.78
C PHE A 53 5.63 12.68 -9.37
N TRP A 54 5.51 12.85 -10.69
CA TRP A 54 4.22 12.94 -11.36
C TRP A 54 3.43 11.64 -11.31
N ILE A 55 4.11 10.48 -11.36
CA ILE A 55 3.45 9.17 -11.17
C ILE A 55 2.84 9.06 -9.77
N GLN A 56 3.54 9.50 -8.72
CA GLN A 56 3.01 9.48 -7.35
C GLN A 56 1.81 10.41 -7.19
N ILE A 57 1.88 11.63 -7.71
CA ILE A 57 0.75 12.56 -7.71
C ILE A 57 -0.45 11.98 -8.45
N PHE A 58 -0.24 11.34 -9.59
CA PHE A 58 -1.29 10.65 -10.34
C PHE A 58 -2.00 9.59 -9.47
N PHE A 59 -1.26 8.75 -8.74
CA PHE A 59 -1.87 7.75 -7.86
C PHE A 59 -2.61 8.37 -6.68
N ILE A 60 -2.11 9.47 -6.11
CA ILE A 60 -2.85 10.22 -5.06
C ILE A 60 -4.19 10.73 -5.61
N ILE A 61 -4.19 11.30 -6.81
CA ILE A 61 -5.42 11.75 -7.47
C ILE A 61 -6.39 10.59 -7.69
N LEU A 62 -5.91 9.42 -8.15
CA LEU A 62 -6.75 8.23 -8.32
C LEU A 62 -7.38 7.78 -7.00
N ILE A 63 -6.66 7.79 -5.89
CA ILE A 63 -7.23 7.49 -4.57
C ILE A 63 -8.40 8.43 -4.29
N ILE A 64 -8.22 9.73 -4.46
CA ILE A 64 -9.26 10.73 -4.20
C ILE A 64 -10.48 10.52 -5.12
N LEU A 65 -10.27 10.16 -6.38
CA LEU A 65 -11.36 9.93 -7.34
C LEU A 65 -12.16 8.65 -7.07
N PHE A 66 -11.51 7.59 -6.60
CA PHE A 66 -12.19 6.33 -6.30
C PHE A 66 -12.88 6.32 -4.94
N LEU A 67 -12.50 7.20 -4.02
CA LEU A 67 -13.03 7.28 -2.67
C LEU A 67 -14.57 7.35 -2.58
N PRO A 68 -15.26 8.20 -3.37
CA PRO A 68 -16.71 8.42 -3.18
C PRO A 68 -17.60 7.37 -3.87
N THR A 69 -17.04 6.42 -4.63
CA THR A 69 -17.84 5.57 -5.53
C THR A 69 -18.34 4.27 -4.90
N PHE A 70 -17.94 3.94 -3.67
CA PHE A 70 -18.23 2.65 -3.06
C PHE A 70 -18.97 2.73 -1.72
N GLU A 71 -20.20 2.22 -1.65
CA GLU A 71 -20.96 2.12 -0.38
C GLU A 71 -20.25 1.27 0.68
N LYS A 72 -19.51 0.24 0.25
CA LYS A 72 -18.74 -0.68 1.09
C LYS A 72 -17.24 -0.34 1.16
N PHE A 73 -16.92 0.92 0.93
CA PHE A 73 -15.57 1.41 0.78
C PHE A 73 -14.61 1.00 1.91
N ARG A 74 -15.05 1.00 3.15
CA ARG A 74 -14.17 0.76 4.31
C ARG A 74 -13.59 -0.64 4.34
N GLN A 75 -14.43 -1.66 4.11
CA GLN A 75 -13.98 -3.04 4.07
C GLN A 75 -13.03 -3.26 2.90
N LEU A 76 -13.37 -2.73 1.72
CA LEU A 76 -12.51 -2.81 0.54
C LEU A 76 -11.19 -2.04 0.75
N PHE A 77 -11.25 -0.88 1.39
CA PHE A 77 -10.04 -0.13 1.74
C PHE A 77 -9.14 -0.91 2.69
N PHE A 78 -9.71 -1.54 3.71
CA PHE A 78 -8.98 -2.41 4.62
C PHE A 78 -8.33 -3.60 3.91
N ILE A 79 -9.07 -4.25 2.98
CA ILE A 79 -8.55 -5.34 2.15
C ILE A 79 -7.36 -4.84 1.30
N GLY A 80 -7.48 -3.68 0.67
CA GLY A 80 -6.39 -3.07 -0.10
C GLY A 80 -5.14 -2.79 0.75
N ILE A 81 -5.31 -2.31 1.98
CA ILE A 81 -4.21 -2.17 2.95
C ILE A 81 -3.62 -3.54 3.30
N MET A 82 -4.46 -4.53 3.61
CA MET A 82 -4.01 -5.88 3.94
C MET A 82 -3.20 -6.52 2.81
N ILE A 83 -3.57 -6.29 1.54
CA ILE A 83 -2.80 -6.76 0.38
C ILE A 83 -1.36 -6.23 0.45
N SER A 84 -1.16 -4.92 0.66
CA SER A 84 0.18 -4.34 0.74
C SER A 84 0.95 -4.90 1.94
N VAL A 85 0.36 -4.90 3.13
CA VAL A 85 1.02 -5.35 4.38
C VAL A 85 1.45 -6.81 4.28
N LEU A 86 0.56 -7.69 3.79
CA LEU A 86 0.86 -9.13 3.65
C LEU A 86 1.92 -9.38 2.57
N THR A 87 1.85 -8.65 1.45
CA THR A 87 2.85 -8.74 0.38
C THR A 87 4.24 -8.34 0.90
N ASP A 88 4.35 -7.20 1.60
CA ASP A 88 5.62 -6.70 2.12
C ASP A 88 6.18 -7.61 3.23
N ALA A 89 5.33 -8.06 4.14
CA ALA A 89 5.72 -9.01 5.18
C ALA A 89 6.22 -10.34 4.58
N GLY A 90 5.46 -10.94 3.67
CA GLY A 90 5.83 -12.17 2.99
C GLY A 90 7.12 -12.00 2.17
N ALA A 91 7.24 -10.90 1.43
CA ALA A 91 8.44 -10.60 0.65
C ALA A 91 9.68 -10.43 1.53
N TYR A 92 9.56 -9.82 2.70
CA TYR A 92 10.65 -9.69 3.66
C TYR A 92 11.09 -11.06 4.20
N TYR A 93 10.15 -11.89 4.68
CA TYR A 93 10.50 -13.18 5.27
C TYR A 93 11.07 -14.16 4.24
N VAL A 94 10.42 -14.29 3.07
CA VAL A 94 10.90 -15.17 2.00
C VAL A 94 12.21 -14.66 1.43
N GLY A 95 12.31 -13.36 1.15
CA GLY A 95 13.55 -12.77 0.63
C GLY A 95 14.74 -12.92 1.57
N LYS A 96 14.51 -12.87 2.90
CA LYS A 96 15.56 -13.06 3.91
C LYS A 96 16.01 -14.52 4.02
N THR A 97 15.10 -15.49 3.83
CA THR A 97 15.40 -16.91 4.04
C THR A 97 15.97 -17.60 2.80
N VAL A 98 15.39 -17.33 1.62
CA VAL A 98 15.74 -18.03 0.37
C VAL A 98 16.12 -17.07 -0.76
N GLY A 99 16.10 -15.75 -0.53
CA GLY A 99 16.36 -14.75 -1.56
C GLY A 99 17.80 -14.77 -2.05
N SER A 100 18.00 -14.94 -3.35
CA SER A 100 19.31 -14.99 -4.02
C SER A 100 19.41 -13.95 -5.15
N ILE A 101 18.36 -13.79 -5.98
CA ILE A 101 18.39 -12.96 -7.18
C ILE A 101 17.94 -11.54 -6.82
N LYS A 102 18.87 -10.57 -6.83
CA LYS A 102 18.60 -9.16 -6.59
C LYS A 102 17.95 -8.51 -7.82
N ILE A 103 16.75 -7.92 -7.67
CA ILE A 103 16.02 -7.31 -8.80
C ILE A 103 16.36 -5.82 -8.95
N PHE A 104 16.51 -5.11 -7.84
CA PHE A 104 16.73 -3.66 -7.84
C PHE A 104 18.04 -3.30 -7.12
N PRO A 105 19.22 -3.71 -7.61
CA PRO A 105 20.48 -3.57 -6.86
C PRO A 105 20.86 -2.12 -6.56
N THR A 106 20.48 -1.18 -7.41
CA THR A 106 20.80 0.25 -7.26
C THR A 106 19.82 1.03 -6.38
N THR A 107 18.55 0.63 -6.33
CA THR A 107 17.50 1.38 -5.64
C THR A 107 17.11 0.74 -4.31
N SER A 108 16.96 -0.59 -4.30
CA SER A 108 16.56 -1.38 -3.14
C SER A 108 17.34 -2.72 -3.12
N PRO A 109 18.59 -2.73 -2.64
CA PRO A 109 19.50 -3.89 -2.77
C PRO A 109 19.07 -5.12 -1.97
N ASN A 110 18.08 -4.99 -1.09
CA ASN A 110 17.56 -6.10 -0.29
C ASN A 110 16.37 -6.81 -0.91
N LYS A 111 15.81 -6.29 -2.02
CA LYS A 111 14.69 -6.93 -2.72
C LYS A 111 15.18 -8.01 -3.68
N THR A 112 14.59 -9.20 -3.51
CA THR A 112 14.91 -10.40 -4.30
C THR A 112 13.70 -10.89 -5.08
N LEU A 113 13.94 -11.62 -6.17
CA LEU A 113 12.89 -12.22 -7.00
C LEU A 113 12.06 -13.22 -6.18
N GLU A 114 12.74 -14.05 -5.41
CA GLU A 114 12.10 -15.04 -4.54
C GLU A 114 11.22 -14.38 -3.48
N GLY A 115 11.69 -13.24 -2.95
CA GLY A 115 10.91 -12.42 -2.03
C GLY A 115 9.63 -11.88 -2.68
N ILE A 116 9.71 -11.37 -3.91
CA ILE A 116 8.54 -10.87 -4.66
C ILE A 116 7.53 -11.99 -4.88
N ILE A 117 7.96 -13.12 -5.42
CA ILE A 117 7.07 -14.26 -5.69
C ILE A 117 6.47 -14.80 -4.37
N GLY A 118 7.31 -14.99 -3.36
CA GLY A 118 6.88 -15.50 -2.06
C GLY A 118 5.93 -14.57 -1.32
N GLY A 119 6.16 -13.25 -1.39
CA GLY A 119 5.27 -12.25 -0.81
C GLY A 119 3.90 -12.23 -1.48
N SER A 120 3.87 -12.24 -2.82
CA SER A 120 2.62 -12.31 -3.57
C SER A 120 1.86 -13.62 -3.29
N LEU A 121 2.54 -14.76 -3.28
CA LEU A 121 1.93 -16.05 -2.95
C LEU A 121 1.39 -16.07 -1.52
N PHE A 122 2.16 -15.59 -0.55
CA PHE A 122 1.71 -15.50 0.84
C PHE A 122 0.44 -14.66 0.97
N CYS A 123 0.41 -13.48 0.35
CA CYS A 123 -0.75 -12.60 0.34
C CYS A 123 -1.98 -13.29 -0.28
N VAL A 124 -1.82 -13.88 -1.46
CA VAL A 124 -2.91 -14.55 -2.20
C VAL A 124 -3.47 -15.72 -1.39
N VAL A 125 -2.61 -16.59 -0.87
CA VAL A 125 -3.04 -17.76 -0.09
C VAL A 125 -3.77 -17.33 1.17
N PHE A 126 -3.20 -16.38 1.93
CA PHE A 126 -3.78 -15.90 3.18
C PHE A 126 -5.17 -15.27 2.96
N LEU A 127 -5.28 -14.33 2.01
CA LEU A 127 -6.55 -13.66 1.71
C LEU A 127 -7.58 -14.59 1.06
N SER A 128 -7.15 -15.57 0.25
CA SER A 128 -8.06 -16.58 -0.31
C SER A 128 -8.66 -17.48 0.77
N ILE A 129 -7.88 -17.86 1.77
CA ILE A 129 -8.38 -18.60 2.95
C ILE A 129 -9.41 -17.75 3.70
N LEU A 130 -9.10 -16.47 3.97
CA LEU A 130 -10.06 -15.57 4.63
C LEU A 130 -11.32 -15.36 3.80
N PHE A 131 -11.20 -15.19 2.48
CA PHE A 131 -12.34 -15.06 1.57
C PHE A 131 -13.26 -16.28 1.61
N TRP A 132 -12.69 -17.49 1.69
CA TRP A 132 -13.43 -18.73 1.77
C TRP A 132 -14.21 -18.89 3.08
N TYR A 133 -13.56 -18.56 4.23
CA TYR A 133 -14.19 -18.73 5.54
C TYR A 133 -15.09 -17.56 5.96
N PHE A 134 -14.82 -16.36 5.46
CA PHE A 134 -15.54 -15.12 5.84
C PHE A 134 -16.00 -14.31 4.62
N PRO A 135 -16.76 -14.90 3.68
CA PRO A 135 -17.14 -14.23 2.43
C PRO A 135 -17.94 -12.93 2.66
N SER A 136 -18.74 -12.86 3.72
CA SER A 136 -19.52 -11.67 4.07
C SER A 136 -18.65 -10.46 4.45
N PHE A 137 -17.44 -10.67 4.94
CA PHE A 137 -16.50 -9.60 5.27
C PHE A 137 -15.99 -8.89 4.02
N PHE A 138 -15.77 -9.64 2.94
CA PHE A 138 -15.19 -9.09 1.71
C PHE A 138 -16.16 -8.25 0.90
N THR A 139 -17.47 -8.39 1.12
CA THR A 139 -18.54 -7.62 0.47
C THR A 139 -18.53 -7.61 -1.06
N LEU A 140 -17.62 -8.37 -1.69
CA LEU A 140 -17.50 -8.53 -3.13
C LEU A 140 -18.43 -9.65 -3.62
N ASN A 141 -19.27 -9.34 -4.59
CA ASN A 141 -20.10 -10.34 -5.24
C ASN A 141 -19.29 -11.03 -6.36
N THR A 142 -18.30 -11.82 -5.96
CA THR A 142 -17.38 -12.45 -6.90
C THR A 142 -17.04 -13.88 -6.50
N ASN A 143 -16.51 -14.65 -7.45
CA ASN A 143 -15.97 -15.98 -7.19
C ASN A 143 -14.50 -15.93 -6.76
N LEU A 144 -14.00 -17.03 -6.18
CA LEU A 144 -12.62 -17.13 -5.71
C LEU A 144 -11.60 -16.88 -6.83
N THR A 145 -11.87 -17.29 -8.05
CA THR A 145 -10.92 -17.12 -9.18
C THR A 145 -10.69 -15.65 -9.48
N VAL A 146 -11.76 -14.85 -9.58
CA VAL A 146 -11.64 -13.39 -9.80
C VAL A 146 -11.00 -12.73 -8.59
N PHE A 147 -11.35 -13.12 -7.36
CA PHE A 147 -10.73 -12.60 -6.14
C PHE A 147 -9.20 -12.86 -6.12
N VAL A 148 -8.76 -14.08 -6.46
CA VAL A 148 -7.34 -14.42 -6.61
C VAL A 148 -6.66 -13.53 -7.64
N PHE A 149 -7.29 -13.33 -8.81
CA PHE A 149 -6.75 -12.46 -9.86
C PHE A 149 -6.58 -11.02 -9.36
N LEU A 150 -7.61 -10.44 -8.71
CA LEU A 150 -7.56 -9.11 -8.11
C LEU A 150 -6.40 -9.00 -7.12
N THR A 151 -6.24 -9.99 -6.25
CA THR A 151 -5.21 -10.02 -5.21
C THR A 151 -3.80 -10.12 -5.82
N VAL A 152 -3.60 -10.96 -6.85
CA VAL A 152 -2.31 -11.10 -7.56
C VAL A 152 -1.90 -9.77 -8.17
N ILE A 153 -2.78 -9.16 -8.97
CA ILE A 153 -2.45 -7.88 -9.64
C ILE A 153 -2.18 -6.77 -8.61
N SER A 154 -2.98 -6.69 -7.55
CA SER A 154 -2.80 -5.70 -6.50
C SER A 154 -1.53 -5.93 -5.66
N SER A 155 -1.12 -7.18 -5.44
CA SER A 155 0.15 -7.48 -4.76
C SER A 155 1.37 -7.07 -5.61
N LEU A 156 1.32 -7.28 -6.93
CA LEU A 156 2.35 -6.79 -7.83
C LEU A 156 2.39 -5.25 -7.87
N ALA A 157 1.23 -4.62 -7.81
CA ALA A 157 1.12 -3.16 -7.70
C ALA A 157 1.75 -2.63 -6.40
N SER A 158 1.62 -3.36 -5.27
CA SER A 158 2.30 -3.06 -4.00
C SER A 158 3.83 -3.00 -4.16
N ILE A 159 4.39 -4.03 -4.76
CA ILE A 159 5.83 -4.13 -5.01
C ILE A 159 6.32 -3.01 -5.92
N PHE A 160 5.51 -2.68 -6.93
CA PHE A 160 5.81 -1.59 -7.85
C PHE A 160 5.75 -0.23 -7.16
N GLY A 161 4.82 0.00 -6.23
CA GLY A 161 4.70 1.23 -5.43
C GLY A 161 5.95 1.49 -4.60
N ASP A 162 6.41 0.49 -3.84
CA ASP A 162 7.66 0.59 -3.08
C ASP A 162 8.89 0.82 -4.01
N TYR A 163 8.94 0.17 -5.18
CA TYR A 163 9.98 0.46 -6.16
C TYR A 163 9.94 1.91 -6.63
N LEU A 164 8.76 2.45 -6.97
CA LEU A 164 8.59 3.83 -7.42
C LEU A 164 9.08 4.83 -6.37
N GLN A 165 8.67 4.64 -5.12
CA GLN A 165 9.09 5.49 -4.01
C GLN A 165 10.60 5.39 -3.76
N SER A 166 11.14 4.18 -3.77
CA SER A 166 12.57 3.96 -3.65
C SER A 166 13.35 4.65 -4.78
N ARG A 167 12.86 4.56 -6.02
CA ARG A 167 13.46 5.20 -7.18
C ARG A 167 13.40 6.72 -7.08
N PHE A 168 12.23 7.27 -6.72
CA PHE A 168 12.05 8.71 -6.48
C PHE A 168 13.08 9.23 -5.47
N LYS A 169 13.22 8.61 -4.31
CA LYS A 169 14.18 9.01 -3.29
C LYS A 169 15.62 9.03 -3.81
N ARG A 170 16.02 8.04 -4.60
CA ARG A 170 17.37 8.00 -5.19
C ARG A 170 17.60 9.12 -6.21
N THR A 171 16.57 9.46 -7.02
CA THR A 171 16.70 10.59 -7.96
C THR A 171 16.78 11.94 -7.25
N GLN A 172 16.20 12.08 -6.05
CA GLN A 172 16.32 13.29 -5.22
C GLN A 172 17.60 13.30 -4.34
N GLY A 173 18.42 12.24 -4.39
CA GLY A 173 19.65 12.13 -3.57
C GLY A 173 19.40 11.91 -2.08
N ILE A 174 18.18 11.46 -1.70
CA ILE A 174 17.78 11.25 -0.31
C ILE A 174 17.54 9.75 -0.01
N LYS A 175 17.52 9.44 1.28
CA LYS A 175 17.20 8.08 1.78
C LYS A 175 15.78 8.00 2.33
N ASP A 176 15.38 8.97 3.11
CA ASP A 176 14.06 9.04 3.74
C ASP A 176 13.35 10.30 3.24
N SER A 177 12.02 10.23 3.02
CA SER A 177 11.23 11.32 2.43
C SER A 177 10.94 12.47 3.41
N GLY A 178 11.15 12.27 4.70
CA GLY A 178 10.90 13.29 5.71
C GLY A 178 11.07 12.79 7.14
N ASN A 179 10.63 13.62 8.09
CA ASN A 179 10.68 13.36 9.53
C ASN A 179 9.31 13.56 10.20
N ILE A 180 8.22 13.46 9.44
CA ILE A 180 6.84 13.67 9.95
C ILE A 180 6.51 12.63 11.02
N LEU A 181 6.98 11.38 10.85
CA LEU A 181 6.73 10.30 11.80
C LEU A 181 7.95 10.09 12.71
N PRO A 182 7.87 10.41 14.02
CA PRO A 182 8.99 10.26 14.95
C PRO A 182 9.56 8.84 14.94
N GLY A 183 10.83 8.70 14.55
CA GLY A 183 11.53 7.41 14.49
C GLY A 183 11.21 6.53 13.28
N HIS A 184 10.28 6.96 12.38
CA HIS A 184 9.84 6.22 11.20
C HIS A 184 10.16 6.89 9.86
N GLY A 185 10.64 8.13 9.86
CA GLY A 185 10.90 8.89 8.62
C GLY A 185 9.68 9.65 8.11
N GLY A 186 9.50 9.72 6.82
CA GLY A 186 8.37 10.38 6.20
C GLY A 186 7.09 9.53 6.18
N LEU A 187 5.97 10.21 5.95
CA LEU A 187 4.67 9.56 5.75
C LEU A 187 4.66 8.75 4.44
N SER A 188 5.27 9.29 3.38
CA SER A 188 5.37 8.61 2.09
C SER A 188 6.28 7.38 2.13
N ASP A 189 7.21 7.29 3.10
CA ASP A 189 8.01 6.08 3.33
C ASP A 189 7.22 4.92 3.94
N ARG A 190 6.00 5.17 4.41
CA ARG A 190 5.11 4.19 5.05
C ARG A 190 3.91 3.83 4.20
N LEU A 191 3.58 4.68 3.26
CA LEU A 191 2.43 4.49 2.38
C LEU A 191 2.83 4.23 0.91
N ASP A 192 4.11 4.01 0.65
CA ASP A 192 4.69 3.81 -0.67
C ASP A 192 4.01 2.67 -1.47
N SER A 193 3.89 1.50 -0.88
CA SER A 193 3.18 0.36 -1.47
C SER A 193 1.69 0.66 -1.65
N HIS A 194 1.07 1.31 -0.65
CA HIS A 194 -0.38 1.58 -0.62
C HIS A 194 -0.80 2.59 -1.69
N LEU A 195 0.08 3.54 -2.03
CA LEU A 195 -0.18 4.55 -3.07
C LEU A 195 -0.55 3.94 -4.42
N VAL A 196 0.03 2.80 -4.76
CA VAL A 196 -0.25 2.12 -6.04
C VAL A 196 -1.25 0.98 -5.86
N THR A 197 -1.18 0.25 -4.75
CA THR A 197 -2.08 -0.89 -4.49
C THR A 197 -3.54 -0.45 -4.46
N LEU A 198 -3.86 0.61 -3.71
CA LEU A 198 -5.25 1.04 -3.52
C LEU A 198 -5.91 1.45 -4.85
N PRO A 199 -5.34 2.36 -5.67
CA PRO A 199 -5.94 2.72 -6.95
C PRO A 199 -6.07 1.53 -7.92
N VAL A 200 -5.08 0.64 -7.94
CA VAL A 200 -5.14 -0.55 -8.80
C VAL A 200 -6.25 -1.49 -8.33
N PHE A 201 -6.32 -1.77 -7.03
CA PHE A 201 -7.36 -2.64 -6.46
C PHE A 201 -8.76 -2.10 -6.71
N PHE A 202 -9.02 -0.80 -6.43
CA PHE A 202 -10.30 -0.18 -6.69
C PHE A 202 -10.61 -0.04 -8.19
N GLY A 203 -9.61 0.24 -9.01
CA GLY A 203 -9.76 0.27 -10.46
C GLY A 203 -10.19 -1.09 -11.02
N LEU A 204 -9.61 -2.18 -10.52
CA LEU A 204 -9.99 -3.54 -10.90
C LEU A 204 -11.41 -3.88 -10.42
N ILE A 205 -11.78 -3.54 -9.17
CA ILE A 205 -13.14 -3.73 -8.66
C ILE A 205 -14.16 -3.03 -9.57
N ASN A 206 -13.89 -1.76 -9.90
CA ASN A 206 -14.75 -0.99 -10.79
C ASN A 206 -14.82 -1.58 -12.21
N PHE A 207 -13.69 -2.02 -12.76
CA PHE A 207 -13.61 -2.64 -14.09
C PHE A 207 -14.44 -3.93 -14.18
N PHE A 208 -14.42 -4.75 -13.14
CA PHE A 208 -15.23 -5.98 -13.07
C PHE A 208 -16.67 -5.75 -12.62
N GLY A 209 -17.07 -4.54 -12.23
CA GLY A 209 -18.42 -4.20 -11.76
C GLY A 209 -18.78 -4.86 -10.43
N LEU A 210 -17.82 -5.01 -9.49
CA LEU A 210 -17.95 -5.74 -8.23
C LEU A 210 -18.35 -4.86 -7.05
#